data_4375466d061a7ac8ac2bb4eb32a63bc4
#
_entry.id   4375466d061a7ac8ac2bb4eb32a63bc4
#
_cell.length_a   1.000
_cell.length_b   1.000
_cell.length_c   1.000
_cell.angle_alpha   90.00
_cell.angle_beta   90.00
_cell.angle_gamma   90.00
#
_symmetry.space_group_name_H-M   'P 1'
#
loop_
_entity.id
_entity.type
_entity.pdbx_description
1 polymer ?
#
loop_
_entity_poly.entity_id
_entity_poly.type
_entity_poly.pdbx_seq_one_letter_code
_entity_poly.pdbx_strand_id
1 'polypeptide(L)' 'MEQAEGRTIPLEFVYDAVPGLSTEAKQKLIRVKPTTLGQAKRIPGITPAALAVLDVYLSIASRRSEPHLA' A
#
# COMPACT_ATOMS: atom_id res chain seq x y z
N MET A 1 17.52 -0.90 8.80
CA MET A 1 16.77 0.20 8.32
C MET A 1 15.72 -0.23 7.34
N GLU A 2 14.53 0.22 7.55
CA GLU A 2 13.44 -0.18 6.72
C GLU A 2 13.34 0.59 5.48
N GLN A 3 13.02 -0.05 4.40
CA GLN A 3 12.78 0.61 3.14
C GLN A 3 11.35 0.47 2.76
N ALA A 4 10.80 1.51 2.15
CA ALA A 4 9.41 1.47 1.76
C ALA A 4 9.12 0.31 0.82
N GLU A 5 10.07 -0.01 -0.04
CA GLU A 5 9.86 -1.07 -1.01
C GLU A 5 9.70 -2.43 -0.36
N GLY A 6 10.24 -2.61 0.82
CA GLY A 6 10.12 -3.88 1.51
C GLY A 6 8.89 -3.98 2.37
N ARG A 7 8.09 -2.93 2.44
CA ARG A 7 6.92 -2.95 3.29
C ARG A 7 5.87 -3.89 2.72
N THR A 8 5.38 -4.78 3.56
CA THR A 8 4.40 -5.78 3.13
C THR A 8 3.01 -5.19 3.05
N ILE A 9 2.27 -5.59 2.04
CA ILE A 9 0.89 -5.19 1.89
C ILE A 9 0.01 -6.37 2.27
N PRO A 10 -0.85 -6.23 3.30
CA PRO A 10 -1.74 -7.32 3.68
C PRO A 10 -2.69 -7.67 2.55
N LEU A 11 -3.04 -8.92 2.42
CA LEU A 11 -3.95 -9.35 1.37
C LEU A 11 -5.31 -8.72 1.50
N GLU A 12 -5.70 -8.41 2.72
CA GLU A 12 -7.02 -7.84 2.95
C GLU A 12 -6.99 -6.32 2.99
N PHE A 13 -5.89 -5.72 2.58
CA PHE A 13 -5.80 -4.27 2.57
C PHE A 13 -6.86 -3.70 1.64
N VAL A 14 -7.59 -2.70 2.11
CA VAL A 14 -8.70 -2.12 1.35
C VAL A 14 -8.21 -0.88 0.63
N TYR A 15 -7.97 -1.02 -0.65
CA TYR A 15 -7.46 0.10 -1.43
C TYR A 15 -8.49 1.21 -1.57
N ASP A 16 -9.77 0.86 -1.53
CA ASP A 16 -10.81 1.87 -1.63
C ASP A 16 -10.80 2.83 -0.45
N ALA A 17 -10.24 2.42 0.66
CA ALA A 17 -10.19 3.28 1.83
C ALA A 17 -9.04 4.27 1.78
N VAL A 18 -8.24 4.24 0.73
CA VAL A 18 -7.07 5.12 0.62
C VAL A 18 -7.42 6.30 -0.26
N PRO A 19 -7.61 7.49 0.31
CA PRO A 19 -7.86 8.67 -0.52
C PRO A 19 -6.60 9.03 -1.27
N GLY A 20 -6.75 9.61 -2.43
CA GLY A 20 -5.58 9.98 -3.21
C GLY A 20 -5.17 8.97 -4.24
N LEU A 21 -5.73 7.77 -4.21
CA LEU A 21 -5.49 6.80 -5.26
C LEU A 21 -6.50 7.00 -6.37
N SER A 22 -6.02 7.04 -7.60
CA SER A 22 -6.94 7.13 -8.73
C SER A 22 -7.66 5.80 -8.89
N THR A 23 -8.80 5.84 -9.57
CA THR A 23 -9.56 4.63 -9.82
C THR A 23 -8.72 3.61 -10.57
N GLU A 24 -7.94 4.09 -11.53
CA GLU A 24 -7.11 3.20 -12.30
C GLU A 24 -6.06 2.52 -11.42
N ALA A 25 -5.44 3.27 -10.54
CA ALA A 25 -4.44 2.70 -9.65
C ALA A 25 -5.07 1.66 -8.73
N LYS A 26 -6.25 1.97 -8.19
CA LYS A 26 -6.93 1.02 -7.34
C LYS A 26 -7.22 -0.27 -8.06
N GLN A 27 -7.71 -0.17 -9.28
CA GLN A 27 -8.06 -1.35 -10.03
C GLN A 27 -6.85 -2.21 -10.33
N LYS A 28 -5.74 -1.58 -10.65
CA LYS A 28 -4.53 -2.33 -10.92
C LYS A 28 -4.02 -3.02 -9.67
N LEU A 29 -4.07 -2.34 -8.54
CA LEU A 29 -3.62 -2.92 -7.29
C LEU A 29 -4.51 -4.09 -6.88
N ILE A 30 -5.80 -3.95 -7.07
CA ILE A 30 -6.72 -5.01 -6.72
C ILE A 30 -6.51 -6.22 -7.63
N ARG A 31 -6.23 -5.97 -8.89
CA ARG A 31 -6.04 -7.05 -9.84
C ARG A 31 -4.72 -7.80 -9.61
N VAL A 32 -3.65 -7.07 -9.39
CA VAL A 32 -2.33 -7.67 -9.26
C VAL A 32 -2.09 -8.20 -7.87
N LYS A 33 -2.63 -7.52 -6.86
CA LYS A 33 -2.47 -7.91 -5.46
C LYS A 33 -1.01 -8.05 -5.09
N PRO A 34 -0.25 -6.95 -5.21
CA PRO A 34 1.16 -7.04 -4.84
C PRO A 34 1.31 -7.32 -3.36
N THR A 35 2.34 -8.05 -3.00
CA THR A 35 2.57 -8.37 -1.61
C THR A 35 3.49 -7.38 -0.92
N THR A 36 4.21 -6.57 -1.69
CA THR A 36 5.06 -5.53 -1.12
C THR A 36 4.93 -4.27 -1.94
N LEU A 37 5.37 -3.16 -1.37
CA LEU A 37 5.40 -1.91 -2.12
C LEU A 37 6.35 -1.97 -3.29
N GLY A 38 7.42 -2.74 -3.16
CA GLY A 38 8.34 -2.92 -4.29
C GLY A 38 7.66 -3.57 -5.47
N GLN A 39 6.79 -4.53 -5.22
CA GLN A 39 6.02 -5.14 -6.29
C GLN A 39 5.01 -4.17 -6.86
N ALA A 40 4.37 -3.37 -6.02
CA ALA A 40 3.41 -2.38 -6.49
C ALA A 40 4.09 -1.36 -7.39
N LYS A 41 5.32 -1.01 -7.06
CA LYS A 41 6.07 -0.03 -7.82
C LYS A 41 6.28 -0.49 -9.26
N ARG A 42 6.35 -1.78 -9.48
CA ARG A 42 6.61 -2.34 -10.80
C ARG A 42 5.38 -2.44 -11.67
N ILE A 43 4.21 -2.18 -11.12
CA ILE A 43 2.99 -2.28 -11.90
C ILE A 43 2.90 -1.08 -12.83
N PRO A 44 2.76 -1.29 -14.14
CA PRO A 44 2.61 -0.16 -15.06
C PRO A 44 1.36 0.64 -14.71
N GLY A 45 1.51 1.93 -14.68
CA GLY A 45 0.38 2.80 -14.35
C GLY A 45 0.35 3.25 -12.91
N ILE A 46 1.16 2.66 -12.05
CA ILE A 46 1.25 3.11 -10.67
C ILE A 46 2.28 4.23 -10.60
N THR A 47 1.87 5.38 -10.10
CA THR A 47 2.73 6.54 -10.03
C THR A 47 3.46 6.59 -8.70
N PRO A 48 4.56 7.36 -8.63
CA PRO A 48 5.23 7.54 -7.34
C PRO A 48 4.33 8.15 -6.28
N ALA A 49 3.41 9.03 -6.70
CA ALA A 49 2.49 9.61 -5.75
C ALA A 49 1.58 8.55 -5.14
N ALA A 50 1.12 7.63 -5.96
CA ALA A 50 0.27 6.55 -5.46
C ALA A 50 1.05 5.69 -4.46
N LEU A 51 2.30 5.42 -4.76
CA LEU A 51 3.12 4.63 -3.84
C LEU A 51 3.33 5.35 -2.52
N ALA A 52 3.54 6.64 -2.57
CA ALA A 52 3.73 7.42 -1.35
C ALA A 52 2.50 7.37 -0.47
N VAL A 53 1.33 7.50 -1.10
CA VAL A 53 0.08 7.43 -0.36
C VAL A 53 -0.11 6.04 0.25
N LEU A 54 0.19 5.01 -0.51
CA LEU A 54 0.09 3.64 0.00
C LEU A 54 1.01 3.44 1.19
N ASP A 55 2.22 3.94 1.09
CA ASP A 55 3.18 3.78 2.17
C ASP A 55 2.66 4.40 3.46
N VAL A 56 2.08 5.58 3.35
CA VAL A 56 1.54 6.26 4.52
C VAL A 56 0.42 5.44 5.15
N TYR A 57 -0.49 4.94 4.32
CA TYR A 57 -1.62 4.20 4.86
C TYR A 57 -1.24 2.83 5.36
N LEU A 58 -0.25 2.20 4.77
CA LEU A 58 0.25 0.95 5.30
C LEU A 58 0.91 1.16 6.64
N SER A 59 1.59 2.27 6.81
CA SER A 59 2.20 2.60 8.06
C SER A 59 1.16 2.77 9.16
N ILE A 60 0.08 3.46 8.84
CA ILE A 60 -1.00 3.66 9.78
C ILE A 60 -1.67 2.33 10.13
N ALA A 61 -1.92 1.51 9.13
CA ALA A 61 -2.56 0.23 9.36
C ALA A 61 -1.70 -0.67 10.22
N SER A 62 -0.39 -0.62 10.01
CA SER A 62 0.51 -1.42 10.79
C SER A 62 0.47 -1.01 12.25
N ARG A 63 0.42 0.28 12.50
CA ARG A 63 0.35 0.77 13.87
C ARG A 63 -0.91 0.36 14.55
N ARG A 64 -2.01 0.36 13.80
CA ARG A 64 -3.29 -0.01 14.37
C ARG A 64 -3.35 -1.48 14.69
N SER A 65 -2.67 -2.27 13.90
CA SER A 65 -2.70 -3.70 14.10
C SER A 65 -1.87 -4.14 15.26
N GLU A 66 -0.91 -3.35 15.65
CA GLU A 66 -0.04 -3.75 16.72
C GLU A 66 -0.76 -3.77 18.04
N PRO A 67 -0.57 -4.80 18.81
CA PRO A 67 -1.14 -4.80 20.15
C PRO A 67 -0.46 -3.70 20.92
N HIS A 68 -1.24 -2.77 21.30
CA HIS A 68 -0.70 -1.62 21.94
C HIS A 68 -0.64 -1.80 23.41
N LEU A 69 0.51 -1.84 23.91
CA LEU A 69 0.65 -2.14 25.26
C LEU A 69 0.65 -1.00 26.17
N ALA A 70 0.44 0.07 25.77
CA ALA A 70 0.58 1.26 26.51
C ALA A 70 0.15 1.27 27.89
#